data_674459ae41ef630baef0e0abd4bf78ec
#
_entry.id   674459ae41ef630baef0e0abd4bf78ec
#
_cell.length_a   1.000
_cell.length_b   1.000
_cell.length_c   1.000
_cell.angle_alpha   90.00
_cell.angle_beta   90.00
_cell.angle_gamma   90.00
#
_symmetry.space_group_name_H-M   'P 1'
#
loop_
_entity.id
_entity.type
_entity.pdbx_description
1 polymer ?
#
loop_
_entity_poly.entity_id
_entity_poly.type
_entity_poly.pdbx_seq_one_letter_code
_entity_poly.pdbx_strand_id
1 'polypeptide(L)'
;MEIPSFKNALGWLNYYCNGYEVFTKKGKFKRRYTAYLSLTEYTGKLPCKDRISVMAGTGFDMDKYGFRGADTKLYGIYYFKDKKEIDNLTETRYNEIIADLQKQYKDYLVKERENKLKEDFND
;
A
#
# COMPACT_ATOMS: atom_id res chain seq x y z
N MET A 1 -14.08 -1.26 4.92
CA MET A 1 -12.84 -1.09 4.15
C MET A 1 -13.14 -0.31 2.90
N GLU A 2 -12.45 0.79 2.71
CA GLU A 2 -12.61 1.63 1.54
C GLU A 2 -11.63 1.23 0.44
N ILE A 3 -12.16 0.94 -0.75
CA ILE A 3 -11.36 0.51 -1.90
C ILE A 3 -11.65 1.47 -3.05
N PRO A 4 -10.62 2.16 -3.58
CA PRO A 4 -10.85 3.06 -4.71
C PRO A 4 -11.24 2.29 -5.96
N SER A 5 -12.01 2.93 -6.83
CA SER A 5 -12.31 2.35 -8.14
C SER A 5 -11.02 2.21 -8.96
N PHE A 6 -11.03 1.30 -9.92
CA PHE A 6 -9.88 1.12 -10.83
C PHE A 6 -9.49 2.45 -11.49
N LYS A 7 -10.46 3.22 -11.95
CA LYS A 7 -10.21 4.52 -12.59
C LYS A 7 -9.50 5.49 -11.65
N ASN A 8 -9.95 5.58 -10.41
CA ASN A 8 -9.36 6.48 -9.43
C ASN A 8 -7.95 6.03 -9.04
N ALA A 9 -7.77 4.75 -8.79
CA ALA A 9 -6.46 4.19 -8.45
C ALA A 9 -5.47 4.41 -9.59
N LEU A 10 -5.88 4.19 -10.84
CA LEU A 10 -5.04 4.39 -12.01
C LEU A 10 -4.63 5.86 -12.16
N GLY A 11 -5.55 6.78 -11.90
CA GLY A 11 -5.26 8.20 -11.93
C GLY A 11 -4.18 8.60 -10.92
N TRP A 12 -4.27 8.10 -9.69
CA TRP A 12 -3.27 8.33 -8.65
C TRP A 12 -1.92 7.70 -8.99
N LEU A 13 -1.94 6.46 -9.49
CA LEU A 13 -0.71 5.78 -9.87
C LEU A 13 0.03 6.53 -10.99
N ASN A 14 -0.70 6.99 -11.99
CA ASN A 14 -0.11 7.78 -13.08
C ASN A 14 0.46 9.11 -12.58
N TYR A 15 -0.22 9.75 -11.65
CA TYR A 15 0.27 10.99 -11.04
C TYR A 15 1.62 10.76 -10.34
N TYR A 16 1.71 9.74 -9.51
CA TYR A 16 2.94 9.43 -8.79
C TYR A 16 4.06 8.95 -9.70
N CYS A 17 3.72 8.19 -10.73
CA CYS A 17 4.70 7.69 -11.69
C CYS A 17 5.36 8.81 -12.50
N ASN A 18 4.60 9.86 -12.83
CA ASN A 18 5.15 11.01 -13.53
C ASN A 18 6.21 11.75 -12.67
N GLY A 19 5.99 11.81 -11.36
CA GLY A 19 6.98 12.33 -10.43
C GLY A 19 8.26 11.52 -10.38
N TYR A 20 8.16 10.22 -10.60
CA TYR A 20 9.29 9.29 -10.61
C TYR A 20 10.28 9.59 -11.75
N GLU A 21 9.79 9.87 -12.96
CA GLU A 21 10.64 10.13 -14.13
C GLU A 21 11.51 11.37 -13.98
N VAL A 22 11.01 12.38 -13.29
CA VAL A 22 11.75 13.63 -13.07
C VAL A 22 13.02 13.42 -12.23
N PHE A 23 12.96 12.48 -11.29
CA PHE A 23 14.09 12.24 -10.39
C PHE A 23 15.14 11.30 -10.96
N THR A 24 14.79 10.42 -11.90
CA THR A 24 15.75 9.48 -12.50
C THR A 24 16.71 10.16 -13.48
N LYS A 25 16.40 11.34 -14.01
CA LYS A 25 17.23 12.06 -14.97
C LYS A 25 18.39 12.85 -14.37
N LYS A 26 18.42 13.10 -13.08
CA LYS A 26 19.45 13.89 -12.42
C LYS A 26 20.59 13.10 -11.77
N GLY A 27 20.82 11.93 -12.19
CA GLY A 27 22.09 11.28 -12.41
C GLY A 27 22.95 10.82 -11.26
N LYS A 28 23.18 11.45 -10.18
CA LYS A 28 24.17 11.00 -9.20
C LYS A 28 23.61 10.24 -7.98
N PHE A 29 22.33 10.36 -7.75
CA PHE A 29 21.64 9.59 -6.70
C PHE A 29 20.38 9.00 -7.31
N LYS A 30 20.46 7.72 -7.66
CA LYS A 30 19.29 6.97 -8.13
C LYS A 30 18.29 6.79 -7.00
N ARG A 31 17.53 7.82 -6.70
CA ARG A 31 16.36 7.69 -5.83
C ARG A 31 15.24 7.10 -6.67
N ARG A 32 14.95 5.84 -6.43
CA ARG A 32 13.82 5.18 -7.08
C ARG A 32 12.57 5.44 -6.26
N TYR A 33 11.68 6.25 -6.79
CA TYR A 33 10.31 6.31 -6.28
C TYR A 33 9.52 5.22 -6.98
N THR A 34 8.95 4.33 -6.19
CA THR A 34 8.15 3.23 -6.71
C THR A 34 6.70 3.50 -6.38
N ALA A 35 5.82 3.49 -7.40
CA ALA A 35 4.40 3.60 -7.17
C ALA A 35 3.90 2.31 -6.51
N TYR A 36 2.93 2.43 -5.61
CA TYR A 36 2.42 1.28 -4.87
C TYR A 36 0.93 1.41 -4.58
N LEU A 37 0.31 0.27 -4.33
CA LEU A 37 -0.99 0.18 -3.65
C LEU A 37 -0.75 -0.44 -2.28
N SER A 38 -1.34 0.14 -1.25
CA SER A 38 -1.16 -0.36 0.11
C SER A 38 -2.49 -0.46 0.84
N LEU A 39 -2.60 -1.47 1.70
CA LEU A 39 -3.72 -1.59 2.63
C LEU A 39 -3.28 -1.03 3.96
N THR A 40 -3.91 0.06 4.38
CA THR A 40 -3.53 0.78 5.58
C THR A 40 -4.72 0.99 6.50
N GLU A 41 -4.42 1.13 7.77
CA GLU A 41 -5.38 1.58 8.78
C GLU A 41 -4.92 2.92 9.34
N TYR A 42 -5.84 3.87 9.39
CA TYR A 42 -5.60 5.14 10.07
C TYR A 42 -5.80 4.95 11.57
N THR A 43 -4.76 5.19 12.34
CA THR A 43 -4.76 5.00 13.80
C THR A 43 -4.82 6.32 14.57
N GLY A 44 -4.90 7.44 13.88
CA GLY A 44 -4.93 8.78 14.47
C GLY A 44 -6.24 9.10 15.17
N LYS A 45 -6.26 10.28 15.78
CA LYS A 45 -7.39 10.75 16.59
C LYS A 45 -8.51 11.36 15.78
N LEU A 46 -8.28 11.70 14.51
CA LEU A 46 -9.31 12.31 13.68
C LEU A 46 -10.43 11.30 13.39
N PRO A 47 -11.68 11.73 13.43
CA PRO A 47 -12.77 10.82 13.11
C PRO A 47 -12.71 10.44 11.64
N CYS A 48 -12.40 9.18 11.37
CA CYS A 48 -12.48 8.59 10.05
C CYS A 48 -13.67 7.65 10.00
N LYS A 49 -14.46 7.80 8.94
CA LYS A 49 -15.66 6.98 8.75
C LYS A 49 -15.30 5.53 8.47
N ASP A 50 -14.22 5.31 7.75
CA ASP A 50 -13.65 4.00 7.50
C ASP A 50 -12.13 4.11 7.70
N ARG A 51 -11.61 3.39 8.68
CA ARG A 51 -10.20 3.47 9.05
C ARG A 51 -9.30 2.60 8.19
N ILE A 52 -9.86 1.61 7.53
CA ILE A 52 -9.09 0.67 6.70
C ILE A 52 -9.37 0.98 5.25
N SER A 53 -8.34 1.30 4.50
CA SER A 53 -8.49 1.66 3.10
C SER A 53 -7.31 1.20 2.27
N VAL A 54 -7.55 1.05 0.96
CA VAL A 54 -6.48 0.87 -0.01
C VAL A 54 -6.09 2.24 -0.53
N MET A 55 -4.80 2.53 -0.48
CA MET A 55 -4.25 3.81 -0.90
C MET A 55 -3.20 3.60 -1.98
N ALA A 56 -3.20 4.49 -2.95
CA ALA A 56 -2.12 4.58 -3.94
C ALA A 56 -1.13 5.66 -3.49
N GLY A 57 0.13 5.41 -3.73
CA GLY A 57 1.16 6.38 -3.38
C GLY A 57 2.47 6.07 -4.07
N THR A 58 3.47 6.86 -3.74
CA THR A 58 4.84 6.62 -4.16
C THR A 58 5.73 6.59 -2.93
N GLY A 59 6.64 5.63 -2.89
CA GLY A 59 7.55 5.46 -1.79
C GLY A 59 9.00 5.42 -2.26
N PHE A 60 9.83 6.06 -1.49
CA PHE A 60 11.27 5.95 -1.63
C PHE A 60 11.76 5.01 -0.53
N ASP A 61 12.14 3.81 -0.94
CA ASP A 61 12.73 2.81 -0.04
C ASP A 61 11.92 2.64 1.25
N MET A 62 10.70 2.12 1.08
CA MET A 62 9.76 1.90 2.19
C MET A 62 10.34 1.03 3.30
N ASP A 63 11.18 0.05 2.93
CA ASP A 63 11.80 -0.85 3.90
C ASP A 63 12.82 -0.12 4.79
N LYS A 64 13.47 0.90 4.24
CA LYS A 64 14.49 1.66 4.94
C LYS A 64 13.93 2.78 5.79
N TYR A 65 12.94 3.51 5.28
CA TYR A 65 12.39 4.69 5.96
C TYR A 65 11.05 4.43 6.62
N GLY A 66 10.49 3.25 6.45
CA GLY A 66 9.20 2.89 6.99
C GLY A 66 8.05 3.60 6.31
N PHE A 67 6.84 3.22 6.71
CA PHE A 67 5.65 3.86 6.20
C PHE A 67 5.47 5.22 6.84
N ARG A 68 5.24 6.22 6.03
CA ARG A 68 5.11 7.59 6.50
C ARG A 68 3.79 7.85 7.15
N GLY A 69 3.84 8.35 8.31
CA GLY A 69 2.70 8.74 9.09
C GLY A 69 2.66 7.91 10.35
N ALA A 70 2.99 8.56 11.46
CA ALA A 70 2.88 7.95 12.77
C ALA A 70 1.46 7.46 13.06
N ASP A 71 0.49 7.94 12.29
CA ASP A 71 -0.94 7.66 12.48
C ASP A 71 -1.47 6.59 11.54
N THR A 72 -0.60 5.84 10.86
CA THR A 72 -1.04 4.79 9.94
C THR A 72 -0.34 3.47 10.25
N LYS A 73 -1.08 2.37 10.05
CA LYS A 73 -0.56 1.02 10.16
C LYS A 73 -0.69 0.33 8.81
N LEU A 74 0.39 -0.28 8.34
CA LEU A 74 0.46 -0.95 7.05
C LEU A 74 0.18 -2.45 7.22
N TYR A 75 -0.76 -2.98 6.45
CA TYR A 75 -1.09 -4.40 6.47
C TYR A 75 -0.62 -5.16 5.24
N GLY A 76 -0.47 -4.47 4.14
CA GLY A 76 0.03 -5.07 2.91
C GLY A 76 0.39 -4.00 1.90
N ILE A 77 1.29 -4.33 0.99
CA ILE A 77 1.74 -3.40 -0.01
C ILE A 77 2.08 -4.15 -1.29
N TYR A 78 1.73 -3.55 -2.42
CA TYR A 78 2.10 -4.02 -3.74
C TYR A 78 2.85 -2.91 -4.47
N TYR A 79 4.08 -3.19 -4.88
CA TYR A 79 4.91 -2.24 -5.63
C TYR A 79 4.78 -2.50 -7.12
N PHE A 80 4.51 -1.46 -7.88
CA PHE A 80 4.58 -1.55 -9.34
C PHE A 80 6.03 -1.46 -9.77
N LYS A 81 6.42 -2.36 -10.64
CA LYS A 81 7.79 -2.52 -11.10
C LYS A 81 8.29 -1.29 -11.87
N ASP A 82 7.45 -0.76 -12.76
CA ASP A 82 7.76 0.37 -13.60
C ASP A 82 6.47 1.01 -14.15
N LYS A 83 6.64 2.09 -14.92
CA LYS A 83 5.52 2.77 -15.56
C LYS A 83 4.78 1.87 -16.55
N LYS A 84 5.50 0.98 -17.21
CA LYS A 84 4.93 0.05 -18.19
C LYS A 84 3.87 -0.87 -17.56
N GLU A 85 4.15 -1.34 -16.35
CA GLU A 85 3.18 -2.15 -15.60
C GLU A 85 1.91 -1.36 -15.30
N ILE A 86 2.05 -0.09 -14.93
CA ILE A 86 0.91 0.79 -14.67
C ILE A 86 0.12 1.05 -15.96
N ASP A 87 0.81 1.34 -17.07
CA ASP A 87 0.18 1.60 -18.36
C ASP A 87 -0.59 0.39 -18.89
N ASN A 88 -0.14 -0.80 -18.57
CA ASN A 88 -0.76 -2.06 -18.97
C ASN A 88 -1.70 -2.64 -17.91
N LEU A 89 -1.93 -1.94 -16.82
CA LEU A 89 -2.79 -2.41 -15.75
C LEU A 89 -4.24 -2.49 -16.23
N THR A 90 -4.84 -3.65 -16.05
CA THR A 90 -6.25 -3.89 -16.36
C THR A 90 -7.07 -3.92 -15.08
N GLU A 91 -8.38 -3.74 -15.20
CA GLU A 91 -9.28 -3.85 -14.06
C GLU A 91 -9.22 -5.24 -13.42
N THR A 92 -9.10 -6.29 -14.23
CA THR A 92 -8.95 -7.66 -13.74
C THR A 92 -7.69 -7.79 -12.87
N ARG A 93 -6.56 -7.29 -13.36
CA ARG A 93 -5.31 -7.34 -12.59
C ARG A 93 -5.39 -6.49 -11.34
N TYR A 94 -6.00 -5.32 -11.42
CA TYR A 94 -6.23 -4.47 -10.26
C TYR A 94 -7.02 -5.22 -9.18
N ASN A 95 -8.10 -5.88 -9.57
CA ASN A 95 -8.91 -6.65 -8.63
C ASN A 95 -8.13 -7.81 -8.01
N GLU A 96 -7.24 -8.45 -8.74
CA GLU A 96 -6.34 -9.49 -8.21
C GLU A 96 -5.40 -8.92 -7.14
N ILE A 97 -4.83 -7.76 -7.40
CA ILE A 97 -3.94 -7.08 -6.43
C ILE A 97 -4.72 -6.74 -5.16
N ILE A 98 -5.91 -6.19 -5.30
CA ILE A 98 -6.77 -5.86 -4.16
C ILE A 98 -7.11 -7.12 -3.36
N ALA A 99 -7.47 -8.21 -4.03
CA ALA A 99 -7.78 -9.48 -3.37
C ALA A 99 -6.57 -10.01 -2.57
N ASP A 100 -5.37 -9.88 -3.13
CA ASP A 100 -4.14 -10.29 -2.45
C ASP A 100 -3.89 -9.45 -1.19
N LEU A 101 -4.06 -8.13 -1.29
CA LEU A 101 -3.92 -7.24 -0.14
C LEU A 101 -4.94 -7.57 0.96
N GLN A 102 -6.18 -7.87 0.58
CA GLN A 102 -7.22 -8.28 1.51
C GLN A 102 -6.88 -9.62 2.18
N LYS A 103 -6.29 -10.54 1.43
CA LYS A 103 -5.84 -11.82 1.98
C LYS A 103 -4.72 -11.63 3.01
N GLN A 104 -3.76 -10.78 2.71
CA GLN A 104 -2.68 -10.44 3.65
C GLN A 104 -3.25 -9.89 4.95
N TYR A 105 -4.26 -9.04 4.87
CA TYR A 105 -4.92 -8.49 6.04
C TYR A 105 -5.63 -9.57 6.85
N LYS A 106 -6.36 -10.48 6.19
CA LYS A 106 -7.02 -11.61 6.86
C LYS A 106 -6.01 -12.51 7.56
N ASP A 107 -4.90 -12.82 6.89
CA ASP A 107 -3.85 -13.65 7.46
C ASP A 107 -3.24 -12.99 8.70
N TYR A 108 -3.04 -11.67 8.65
CA TYR A 108 -2.58 -10.90 9.81
C TYR A 108 -3.56 -11.03 10.99
N LEU A 109 -4.85 -10.88 10.75
CA LEU A 109 -5.87 -10.97 11.80
C LEU A 109 -5.91 -12.39 12.42
N VAL A 110 -5.77 -13.41 11.60
CA VAL A 110 -5.74 -14.81 12.08
C VAL A 110 -4.52 -15.03 12.97
N LYS A 111 -3.34 -14.58 12.55
CA LYS A 111 -2.11 -14.69 13.35
C LYS A 111 -2.21 -13.94 14.68
N GLU A 112 -2.79 -12.75 14.64
CA GLU A 112 -2.97 -11.96 15.85
C GLU A 112 -3.90 -12.68 16.84
N ARG A 113 -4.97 -13.28 16.34
CA ARG A 113 -5.90 -14.06 17.15
C ARG A 113 -5.23 -15.31 17.76
N GLU A 114 -4.42 -16.02 16.97
CA GLU A 114 -3.68 -17.19 17.44
C GLU A 114 -2.68 -16.81 18.52
N ASN A 115 -1.93 -15.72 18.33
CA ASN A 115 -0.98 -15.23 19.32
C ASN A 115 -1.66 -14.85 20.63
N LYS A 116 -2.83 -14.23 20.53
CA LYS A 116 -3.61 -13.85 21.71
C LYS A 116 -4.12 -15.07 22.47
N LEU A 117 -4.56 -16.12 21.76
CA LEU A 117 -4.95 -17.39 22.38
C LEU A 117 -3.76 -18.07 23.07
N LYS A 118 -2.57 -18.05 22.46
CA LYS A 118 -1.36 -18.59 23.07
C LYS A 118 -0.98 -17.85 24.35
N GLU A 119 -1.09 -16.54 24.36
CA GLU A 119 -0.85 -15.74 25.56
C GLU A 119 -1.82 -16.11 26.68
N ASP A 120 -3.10 -16.30 26.36
CA ASP A 120 -4.11 -16.68 27.33
C ASP A 120 -3.88 -18.09 27.90
N PHE A 121 -3.28 -18.99 27.11
CA PHE A 121 -2.98 -20.36 27.54
C PHE A 121 -1.66 -20.51 28.29
N ASN A 122 -0.78 -19.53 28.19
CA ASN A 122 0.54 -19.59 28.81
C ASN A 122 0.61 -18.89 30.18
N ASP A 123 -0.51 -18.44 30.69
CA ASP A 123 -0.60 -17.91 32.06
C ASP A 123 -0.68 -19.04 33.11
#